data_a3ed1248ca427c0d147f7bfb981dd663
#
_entry.id   a3ed1248ca427c0d147f7bfb981dd663
#
_cell.length_a   1.000
_cell.length_b   1.000
_cell.length_c   1.000
_cell.angle_alpha   90.00
_cell.angle_beta   90.00
_cell.angle_gamma   90.00
#
_symmetry.space_group_name_H-M   'P 1'
#
loop_
_entity.id
_entity.type
_entity.pdbx_description
1 polymer ?
#
loop_
_entity_poly.entity_id
_entity_poly.type
_entity_poly.pdbx_seq_one_letter_code
_entity_poly.pdbx_strand_id
1 'polypeptide(L)'
;MCENESKETALTVQSEQVTEIMAKPQGGFIESFRESYKLASVFAKSSLVPQQYQGKTEDCAIAVDMAERMGVTPLMVMQNLYVVKGKPSWSGQACMSFIKAKYGDAMPIYTGERGTDSRGCYVRAKTSEGEIIEGTEVTIAMAKAEGWMNNSKWKNMPEQMLAYRAAAFFARVYCPEILMGVQVEGEVEDSERTQPKKAPDPFNNSNIEEYKV
;
A
#
# COMPACT_ATOMS: atom_id res chain seq x y z
N MET A 1 17.36 29.48 -32.67
CA MET A 1 16.23 28.70 -33.24
C MET A 1 16.26 27.21 -32.92
N CYS A 2 17.35 26.65 -32.36
CA CYS A 2 17.48 25.19 -32.09
C CYS A 2 17.07 24.76 -30.67
N GLU A 3 16.81 25.67 -29.74
CA GLU A 3 16.45 25.29 -28.34
C GLU A 3 14.95 24.99 -28.12
N ASN A 4 14.09 25.44 -29.02
CA ASN A 4 12.65 25.22 -28.90
C ASN A 4 12.19 23.84 -29.42
N GLU A 5 12.88 23.30 -30.42
CA GLU A 5 12.55 21.97 -30.98
C GLU A 5 12.87 20.83 -30.01
N SER A 6 13.93 20.97 -29.19
CA SER A 6 14.33 19.95 -28.23
C SER A 6 13.35 19.81 -27.04
N LYS A 7 12.68 20.89 -26.63
CA LYS A 7 11.68 20.88 -25.54
C LYS A 7 10.35 20.32 -26.02
N GLU A 8 9.98 20.62 -27.25
CA GLU A 8 8.70 20.10 -27.79
C GLU A 8 8.78 18.61 -28.08
N THR A 9 9.92 18.09 -28.52
CA THR A 9 10.15 16.65 -28.70
C THR A 9 10.16 15.89 -27.35
N ALA A 10 10.75 16.47 -26.30
CA ALA A 10 10.77 15.85 -24.96
C ALA A 10 9.39 15.78 -24.31
N LEU A 11 8.56 16.82 -24.49
CA LEU A 11 7.18 16.84 -23.99
C LEU A 11 6.28 15.84 -24.74
N THR A 12 6.49 15.69 -26.05
CA THR A 12 5.73 14.73 -26.87
C THR A 12 6.07 13.29 -26.50
N VAL A 13 7.34 12.97 -26.26
CA VAL A 13 7.77 11.62 -25.83
C VAL A 13 7.24 11.29 -24.43
N GLN A 14 7.17 12.26 -23.51
CA GLN A 14 6.59 12.02 -22.18
C GLN A 14 5.06 11.84 -22.22
N SER A 15 4.36 12.58 -23.10
CA SER A 15 2.91 12.40 -23.27
C SER A 15 2.57 11.06 -23.94
N GLU A 16 3.39 10.58 -24.86
CA GLU A 16 3.24 9.26 -25.47
C GLU A 16 3.48 8.12 -24.45
N GLN A 17 4.49 8.22 -23.61
CA GLN A 17 4.75 7.24 -22.56
C GLN A 17 3.64 7.18 -21.49
N VAL A 18 3.06 8.31 -21.11
CA VAL A 18 1.91 8.33 -20.17
C VAL A 18 0.66 7.76 -20.83
N THR A 19 0.47 7.98 -22.13
CA THR A 19 -0.64 7.41 -22.90
C THR A 19 -0.48 5.90 -23.10
N GLU A 20 0.74 5.41 -23.22
CA GLU A 20 1.05 3.98 -23.37
C GLU A 20 0.83 3.22 -22.07
N ILE A 21 1.07 3.82 -20.90
CA ILE A 21 0.73 3.24 -19.58
C ILE A 21 -0.80 3.15 -19.37
N MET A 22 -1.57 4.01 -20.02
CA MET A 22 -3.04 3.98 -20.05
C MET A 22 -3.61 3.26 -21.26
N ALA A 23 -2.80 2.76 -22.17
CA ALA A 23 -3.26 1.97 -23.31
C ALA A 23 -3.96 0.71 -22.80
N LYS A 24 -5.23 0.61 -23.11
CA LYS A 24 -6.03 -0.60 -22.85
C LYS A 24 -5.28 -1.80 -23.41
N PRO A 25 -5.17 -2.92 -22.67
CA PRO A 25 -4.61 -4.15 -23.20
C PRO A 25 -5.27 -4.45 -24.54
N GLN A 26 -4.48 -4.76 -25.57
CA GLN A 26 -4.94 -5.08 -26.93
C GLN A 26 -5.55 -6.49 -27.02
N GLY A 27 -6.33 -6.85 -26.07
CA GLY A 27 -7.19 -8.03 -25.98
C GLY A 27 -8.33 -7.63 -25.08
N GLY A 28 -9.55 -8.09 -25.34
CA GLY A 28 -10.66 -7.79 -24.44
C GLY A 28 -10.31 -8.21 -23.01
N PHE A 29 -10.84 -7.51 -22.01
CA PHE A 29 -10.63 -7.79 -20.57
C PHE A 29 -10.67 -9.30 -20.24
N ILE A 30 -11.54 -10.05 -20.89
CA ILE A 30 -11.70 -11.51 -20.69
C ILE A 30 -10.47 -12.29 -21.19
N GLU A 31 -9.82 -11.85 -22.25
CA GLU A 31 -8.65 -12.53 -22.82
C GLU A 31 -7.40 -12.28 -21.98
N SER A 32 -7.18 -11.04 -21.58
CA SER A 32 -6.14 -10.67 -20.62
C SER A 32 -6.32 -11.40 -19.28
N PHE A 33 -7.55 -11.47 -18.75
CA PHE A 33 -7.82 -12.20 -17.52
C PHE A 33 -7.58 -13.71 -17.66
N ARG A 34 -7.90 -14.31 -18.82
CA ARG A 34 -7.63 -15.74 -19.07
C ARG A 34 -6.14 -16.04 -19.10
N GLU A 35 -5.32 -15.18 -19.68
CA GLU A 35 -3.86 -15.31 -19.67
C GLU A 35 -3.29 -15.13 -18.27
N SER A 36 -3.72 -14.11 -17.53
CA SER A 36 -3.37 -13.88 -16.14
C SER A 36 -3.72 -15.07 -15.25
N TYR A 37 -4.88 -15.72 -15.49
CA TYR A 37 -5.29 -16.91 -14.74
C TYR A 37 -4.41 -18.14 -15.03
N LYS A 38 -3.96 -18.33 -16.28
CA LYS A 38 -3.00 -19.40 -16.62
C LYS A 38 -1.68 -19.20 -15.88
N LEU A 39 -1.15 -17.98 -15.90
CA LEU A 39 0.08 -17.62 -15.19
C LEU A 39 -0.10 -17.79 -13.67
N ALA A 40 -1.21 -17.36 -13.11
CA ALA A 40 -1.56 -17.51 -11.71
C ALA A 40 -1.59 -18.98 -11.26
N SER A 41 -2.06 -19.88 -12.12
CA SER A 41 -2.09 -21.32 -11.82
C SER A 41 -0.69 -21.93 -11.68
N VAL A 42 0.31 -21.36 -12.37
CA VAL A 42 1.71 -21.74 -12.21
C VAL A 42 2.27 -21.23 -10.89
N PHE A 43 2.01 -19.95 -10.55
CA PHE A 43 2.44 -19.39 -9.27
C PHE A 43 1.83 -20.12 -8.09
N ALA A 44 0.54 -20.42 -8.11
CA ALA A 44 -0.14 -21.12 -7.01
C ALA A 44 0.48 -22.49 -6.69
N LYS A 45 1.12 -23.15 -7.65
CA LYS A 45 1.80 -24.45 -7.47
C LYS A 45 3.27 -24.29 -7.02
N SER A 46 3.83 -23.07 -7.05
CA SER A 46 5.22 -22.83 -6.71
C SER A 46 5.41 -22.71 -5.20
N SER A 47 6.43 -23.38 -4.67
CA SER A 47 6.87 -23.21 -3.29
C SER A 47 7.63 -21.89 -3.05
N LEU A 48 8.00 -21.17 -4.10
CA LEU A 48 8.72 -19.88 -4.01
C LEU A 48 7.80 -18.69 -3.77
N VAL A 49 6.50 -18.85 -3.98
CA VAL A 49 5.53 -17.80 -3.61
C VAL A 49 5.23 -17.83 -2.11
N PRO A 50 4.89 -16.69 -1.49
CA PRO A 50 4.50 -16.68 -0.08
C PRO A 50 3.37 -17.65 0.23
N GLN A 51 3.43 -18.28 1.40
CA GLN A 51 2.50 -19.34 1.80
C GLN A 51 1.02 -18.95 1.66
N GLN A 52 0.70 -17.69 1.84
CA GLN A 52 -0.67 -17.18 1.69
C GLN A 52 -1.24 -17.29 0.26
N TYR A 53 -0.38 -17.43 -0.76
CA TYR A 53 -0.75 -17.60 -2.17
C TYR A 53 -0.66 -19.05 -2.66
N GLN A 54 0.00 -19.93 -1.91
CA GLN A 54 0.17 -21.33 -2.30
C GLN A 54 -1.19 -22.04 -2.34
N GLY A 55 -1.47 -22.72 -3.45
CA GLY A 55 -2.74 -23.41 -3.70
C GLY A 55 -3.93 -22.50 -4.01
N LYS A 56 -3.75 -21.18 -4.04
CA LYS A 56 -4.83 -20.21 -4.27
C LYS A 56 -4.66 -19.49 -5.60
N THR A 57 -5.17 -20.10 -6.64
CA THR A 57 -5.06 -19.58 -8.02
C THR A 57 -5.74 -18.22 -8.17
N GLU A 58 -6.87 -18.02 -7.49
CA GLU A 58 -7.67 -16.79 -7.54
C GLU A 58 -6.91 -15.60 -6.93
N ASP A 59 -6.30 -15.79 -5.78
CA ASP A 59 -5.47 -14.75 -5.13
C ASP A 59 -4.25 -14.43 -5.98
N CYS A 60 -3.62 -15.45 -6.58
CA CYS A 60 -2.52 -15.28 -7.53
C CYS A 60 -2.98 -14.51 -8.78
N ALA A 61 -4.18 -14.74 -9.31
CA ALA A 61 -4.69 -14.04 -10.49
C ALA A 61 -4.89 -12.55 -10.21
N ILE A 62 -5.39 -12.19 -9.03
CA ILE A 62 -5.50 -10.80 -8.60
C ILE A 62 -4.11 -10.16 -8.49
N ALA A 63 -3.14 -10.85 -7.90
CA ALA A 63 -1.78 -10.33 -7.80
C ALA A 63 -1.09 -10.15 -9.17
N VAL A 64 -1.39 -11.02 -10.14
CA VAL A 64 -0.90 -10.90 -11.52
C VAL A 64 -1.52 -9.68 -12.21
N ASP A 65 -2.84 -9.49 -12.13
CA ASP A 65 -3.52 -8.32 -12.69
C ASP A 65 -3.00 -7.00 -12.07
N MET A 66 -2.80 -6.97 -10.75
CA MET A 66 -2.22 -5.82 -10.08
C MET A 66 -0.80 -5.53 -10.56
N ALA A 67 0.02 -6.56 -10.73
CA ALA A 67 1.40 -6.43 -11.20
C ALA A 67 1.45 -5.86 -12.62
N GLU A 68 0.58 -6.30 -13.50
CA GLU A 68 0.46 -5.80 -14.87
C GLU A 68 0.11 -4.31 -14.88
N ARG A 69 -0.90 -3.89 -14.08
CA ARG A 69 -1.30 -2.50 -13.94
C ARG A 69 -0.21 -1.59 -13.36
N MET A 70 0.62 -2.15 -12.46
CA MET A 70 1.72 -1.42 -11.82
C MET A 70 3.03 -1.44 -12.63
N GLY A 71 3.11 -2.25 -13.70
CA GLY A 71 4.34 -2.46 -14.46
C GLY A 71 5.45 -3.14 -13.65
N VAL A 72 5.10 -4.01 -12.69
CA VAL A 72 6.03 -4.75 -11.84
C VAL A 72 5.85 -6.26 -12.01
N THR A 73 6.76 -7.06 -11.42
CA THR A 73 6.60 -8.51 -11.50
C THR A 73 5.53 -9.03 -10.52
N PRO A 74 4.74 -10.06 -10.88
CA PRO A 74 3.76 -10.66 -9.99
C PRO A 74 4.34 -11.10 -8.65
N LEU A 75 5.55 -11.64 -8.65
CA LEU A 75 6.22 -12.06 -7.43
C LEU A 75 6.50 -10.89 -6.48
N MET A 76 6.85 -9.72 -7.02
CA MET A 76 7.03 -8.50 -6.22
C MET A 76 5.73 -8.09 -5.52
N VAL A 77 4.60 -8.16 -6.21
CA VAL A 77 3.28 -7.91 -5.61
C VAL A 77 3.01 -8.94 -4.52
N MET A 78 3.15 -10.23 -4.81
CA MET A 78 2.87 -11.31 -3.84
C MET A 78 3.74 -11.22 -2.58
N GLN A 79 4.99 -10.77 -2.70
CA GLN A 79 5.90 -10.60 -1.56
C GLN A 79 5.57 -9.39 -0.69
N ASN A 80 4.84 -8.41 -1.20
CA ASN A 80 4.58 -7.14 -0.53
C ASN A 80 3.11 -6.87 -0.21
N LEU A 81 2.20 -7.65 -0.79
CA LEU A 81 0.77 -7.56 -0.56
C LEU A 81 0.34 -8.67 0.41
N TYR A 82 -0.16 -8.27 1.58
CA TYR A 82 -0.61 -9.19 2.62
C TYR A 82 -2.13 -9.10 2.77
N VAL A 83 -2.74 -10.18 3.24
CA VAL A 83 -4.14 -10.17 3.66
C VAL A 83 -4.19 -10.01 5.18
N VAL A 84 -4.59 -8.83 5.63
CA VAL A 84 -4.76 -8.51 7.04
C VAL A 84 -6.26 -8.48 7.34
N LYS A 85 -6.74 -9.43 8.14
CA LYS A 85 -8.18 -9.53 8.52
C LYS A 85 -9.14 -9.52 7.31
N GLY A 86 -8.76 -10.24 6.24
CA GLY A 86 -9.57 -10.34 5.03
C GLY A 86 -9.46 -9.15 4.05
N LYS A 87 -8.63 -8.13 4.36
CA LYS A 87 -8.39 -6.99 3.48
C LYS A 87 -6.97 -7.03 2.93
N PRO A 88 -6.78 -6.82 1.61
CA PRO A 88 -5.45 -6.68 1.04
C PRO A 88 -4.77 -5.43 1.60
N SER A 89 -3.49 -5.54 1.93
CA SER A 89 -2.71 -4.46 2.52
C SER A 89 -1.28 -4.48 2.04
N TRP A 90 -0.77 -3.31 1.62
CA TRP A 90 0.63 -3.15 1.28
C TRP A 90 1.51 -3.11 2.52
N SER A 91 2.69 -3.70 2.45
CA SER A 91 3.72 -3.48 3.47
C SER A 91 4.19 -2.02 3.48
N GLY A 92 4.59 -1.52 4.66
CA GLY A 92 5.19 -0.18 4.74
C GLY A 92 6.48 -0.05 3.91
N GLN A 93 7.22 -1.15 3.74
CA GLN A 93 8.38 -1.22 2.87
C GLN A 93 8.00 -1.05 1.39
N ALA A 94 6.91 -1.65 0.94
CA ALA A 94 6.41 -1.48 -0.43
C ALA A 94 6.08 -0.01 -0.72
N CYS A 95 5.42 0.69 0.21
CA CYS A 95 5.13 2.11 0.05
C CYS A 95 6.40 2.93 -0.19
N MET A 96 7.45 2.71 0.61
CA MET A 96 8.73 3.39 0.41
C MET A 96 9.36 3.06 -0.96
N SER A 97 9.26 1.80 -1.40
CA SER A 97 9.76 1.39 -2.72
C SER A 97 9.01 2.08 -3.85
N PHE A 98 7.69 2.18 -3.75
CA PHE A 98 6.85 2.88 -4.74
C PHE A 98 7.18 4.37 -4.80
N ILE A 99 7.34 5.03 -3.64
CA ILE A 99 7.72 6.44 -3.58
C ILE A 99 9.08 6.65 -4.25
N LYS A 100 10.07 5.81 -3.96
CA LYS A 100 11.40 5.88 -4.58
C LYS A 100 11.37 5.61 -6.07
N ALA A 101 10.52 4.71 -6.54
CA ALA A 101 10.36 4.46 -7.97
C ALA A 101 9.80 5.69 -8.71
N LYS A 102 8.88 6.44 -8.08
CA LYS A 102 8.27 7.65 -8.66
C LYS A 102 9.19 8.87 -8.58
N TYR A 103 9.86 9.09 -7.46
CA TYR A 103 10.58 10.33 -7.15
C TYR A 103 12.11 10.21 -7.11
N GLY A 104 12.66 8.99 -7.19
CA GLY A 104 14.12 8.77 -7.16
C GLY A 104 14.78 9.08 -5.83
N ASP A 105 14.81 10.34 -5.44
CA ASP A 105 15.50 10.88 -4.25
C ASP A 105 14.67 10.82 -2.95
N ALA A 106 13.60 10.03 -2.92
CA ALA A 106 12.75 9.94 -1.75
C ALA A 106 13.46 9.28 -0.57
N MET A 107 13.41 9.92 0.60
CA MET A 107 14.02 9.42 1.82
C MET A 107 13.22 9.77 3.08
N PRO A 108 13.29 8.93 4.13
CA PRO A 108 12.75 9.28 5.44
C PRO A 108 13.67 10.28 6.13
N ILE A 109 13.09 11.35 6.67
CA ILE A 109 13.78 12.37 7.47
C ILE A 109 13.29 12.26 8.90
N TYR A 110 14.23 12.04 9.81
CA TYR A 110 13.91 11.91 11.22
C TYR A 110 14.06 13.24 11.95
N THR A 111 13.14 13.52 12.85
CA THR A 111 13.05 14.74 13.65
C THR A 111 13.00 14.40 15.14
N GLY A 112 13.13 15.39 15.98
CA GLY A 112 13.05 15.25 17.43
C GLY A 112 14.14 14.38 18.06
N GLU A 113 14.12 14.27 19.37
CA GLU A 113 15.12 13.53 20.14
C GLU A 113 14.74 12.04 20.25
N ARG A 114 15.74 11.16 20.07
CA ARG A 114 15.56 9.71 20.21
C ARG A 114 15.09 9.32 21.60
N GLY A 115 14.11 8.43 21.67
CA GLY A 115 13.58 7.92 22.93
C GLY A 115 12.54 8.83 23.58
N THR A 116 12.22 9.97 22.99
CA THR A 116 11.18 10.89 23.45
C THR A 116 9.93 10.85 22.59
N ASP A 117 8.86 11.45 23.06
CA ASP A 117 7.59 11.55 22.34
C ASP A 117 7.66 12.51 21.14
N SER A 118 8.64 13.42 21.14
CA SER A 118 8.91 14.33 20.02
C SER A 118 9.62 13.65 18.85
N ARG A 119 10.13 12.41 19.04
CA ARG A 119 10.76 11.67 17.94
C ARG A 119 9.76 11.43 16.83
N GLY A 120 10.08 11.91 15.62
CA GLY A 120 9.21 11.81 14.45
C GLY A 120 9.97 11.43 13.21
N CYS A 121 9.21 11.22 12.14
CA CYS A 121 9.69 10.95 10.80
C CYS A 121 8.67 11.45 9.77
N TYR A 122 9.17 12.04 8.70
CA TYR A 122 8.38 12.31 7.49
C TYR A 122 9.17 11.89 6.25
N VAL A 123 8.50 11.73 5.13
CA VAL A 123 9.16 11.46 3.86
C VAL A 123 9.36 12.77 3.12
N ARG A 124 10.58 12.99 2.65
CA ARG A 124 10.93 14.07 1.73
C ARG A 124 11.25 13.46 0.37
N ALA A 125 10.72 14.04 -0.69
CA ALA A 125 10.99 13.64 -2.06
C ALA A 125 11.21 14.87 -2.93
N LYS A 126 11.84 14.67 -4.10
CA LYS A 126 12.07 15.72 -5.10
C LYS A 126 11.31 15.35 -6.37
N THR A 127 10.54 16.28 -6.91
CA THR A 127 9.85 16.10 -8.18
C THR A 127 10.83 16.17 -9.35
N SER A 128 10.39 15.74 -10.54
CA SER A 128 11.15 15.88 -11.78
C SER A 128 11.50 17.34 -12.11
N GLU A 129 10.70 18.30 -11.64
CA GLU A 129 10.90 19.73 -11.82
C GLU A 129 11.87 20.35 -10.78
N GLY A 130 12.31 19.52 -9.83
CA GLY A 130 13.25 19.93 -8.77
C GLY A 130 12.59 20.49 -7.51
N GLU A 131 11.24 20.49 -7.44
CA GLU A 131 10.49 20.91 -6.27
C GLU A 131 10.63 19.88 -5.14
N ILE A 132 10.80 20.36 -3.91
CA ILE A 132 10.85 19.52 -2.71
C ILE A 132 9.44 19.39 -2.16
N ILE A 133 8.99 18.16 -1.98
CA ILE A 133 7.73 17.83 -1.32
C ILE A 133 8.02 17.08 -0.03
N GLU A 134 7.28 17.44 1.02
CA GLU A 134 7.39 16.83 2.35
C GLU A 134 6.03 16.28 2.76
N GLY A 135 6.05 15.04 3.24
CA GLY A 135 4.85 14.39 3.76
C GLY A 135 4.53 14.80 5.18
N THR A 136 3.43 14.27 5.68
CA THR A 136 3.02 14.46 7.07
C THR A 136 4.05 13.86 8.02
N GLU A 137 4.45 14.62 9.02
CA GLU A 137 5.28 14.12 10.11
C GLU A 137 4.49 13.17 11.00
N VAL A 138 5.03 11.99 11.23
CA VAL A 138 4.50 11.00 12.16
C VAL A 138 5.40 10.97 13.39
N THR A 139 4.85 11.16 14.60
CA THR A 139 5.61 11.19 15.84
C THR A 139 5.27 10.04 16.78
N ILE A 140 6.13 9.79 17.77
CA ILE A 140 5.82 8.83 18.86
C ILE A 140 4.62 9.30 19.68
N ALA A 141 4.47 10.63 19.88
CA ALA A 141 3.28 11.19 20.53
C ALA A 141 2.00 10.80 19.76
N MET A 142 2.01 10.93 18.43
CA MET A 142 0.90 10.48 17.56
C MET A 142 0.66 8.98 17.70
N ALA A 143 1.72 8.16 17.66
CA ALA A 143 1.61 6.71 17.80
C ALA A 143 0.99 6.29 19.15
N LYS A 144 1.26 7.03 20.22
CA LYS A 144 0.62 6.82 21.53
C LYS A 144 -0.86 7.21 21.51
N ALA A 145 -1.18 8.38 20.97
CA ALA A 145 -2.56 8.88 20.89
C ALA A 145 -3.46 7.95 20.06
N GLU A 146 -2.95 7.47 18.93
CA GLU A 146 -3.64 6.55 18.03
C GLU A 146 -3.60 5.08 18.50
N GLY A 147 -2.93 4.81 19.64
CA GLY A 147 -2.85 3.46 20.21
C GLY A 147 -2.02 2.46 19.40
N TRP A 148 -1.16 2.91 18.48
CA TRP A 148 -0.28 2.02 17.68
C TRP A 148 0.77 1.31 18.54
N MET A 149 1.06 1.84 19.72
CA MET A 149 1.98 1.25 20.70
C MET A 149 1.52 -0.12 21.24
N ASN A 150 0.29 -0.55 20.96
CA ASN A 150 -0.19 -1.90 21.26
C ASN A 150 0.51 -2.97 20.40
N ASN A 151 1.01 -2.61 19.21
CA ASN A 151 1.87 -3.46 18.42
C ASN A 151 3.30 -3.37 18.97
N SER A 152 3.87 -4.51 19.38
CA SER A 152 5.21 -4.61 19.97
C SER A 152 6.32 -4.04 19.07
N LYS A 153 6.14 -4.04 17.75
CA LYS A 153 7.10 -3.45 16.80
C LYS A 153 7.35 -1.98 17.07
N TRP A 154 6.33 -1.21 17.50
CA TRP A 154 6.49 0.21 17.85
C TRP A 154 7.36 0.44 19.08
N LYS A 155 7.43 -0.55 19.98
CA LYS A 155 8.30 -0.50 21.16
C LYS A 155 9.71 -0.97 20.85
N ASN A 156 9.84 -2.01 20.00
CA ASN A 156 11.12 -2.67 19.74
C ASN A 156 11.92 -1.98 18.61
N MET A 157 11.23 -1.42 17.61
CA MET A 157 11.85 -0.78 16.44
C MET A 157 11.10 0.49 16.03
N PRO A 158 10.99 1.50 16.92
CA PRO A 158 10.17 2.69 16.70
C PRO A 158 10.58 3.48 15.46
N GLU A 159 11.87 3.59 15.17
CA GLU A 159 12.39 4.33 14.02
C GLU A 159 11.91 3.74 12.70
N GLN A 160 11.92 2.42 12.59
CA GLN A 160 11.43 1.74 11.39
C GLN A 160 9.93 1.90 11.22
N MET A 161 9.17 1.81 12.33
CA MET A 161 7.71 1.99 12.30
C MET A 161 7.32 3.42 11.94
N LEU A 162 8.05 4.42 12.46
CA LEU A 162 7.88 5.82 12.07
C LEU A 162 8.09 6.00 10.56
N ALA A 163 9.19 5.46 10.02
CA ALA A 163 9.48 5.57 8.59
C ALA A 163 8.41 4.89 7.71
N TYR A 164 7.95 3.71 8.09
CA TYR A 164 6.91 2.99 7.33
C TYR A 164 5.56 3.71 7.38
N ARG A 165 5.21 4.27 8.54
CA ARG A 165 3.96 5.02 8.67
C ARG A 165 4.01 6.34 7.91
N ALA A 166 5.14 7.06 7.98
CA ALA A 166 5.37 8.26 7.19
C ALA A 166 5.31 7.98 5.68
N ALA A 167 5.87 6.85 5.24
CA ALA A 167 5.78 6.41 3.85
C ALA A 167 4.32 6.13 3.42
N ALA A 168 3.53 5.48 4.27
CA ALA A 168 2.11 5.24 4.00
C ALA A 168 1.34 6.56 3.82
N PHE A 169 1.53 7.53 4.72
CA PHE A 169 0.88 8.83 4.65
C PHE A 169 1.31 9.62 3.42
N PHE A 170 2.62 9.62 3.11
CA PHE A 170 3.12 10.25 1.90
C PHE A 170 2.51 9.63 0.64
N ALA A 171 2.50 8.30 0.54
CA ALA A 171 1.96 7.59 -0.61
C ALA A 171 0.48 7.88 -0.82
N ARG A 172 -0.32 7.99 0.24
CA ARG A 172 -1.74 8.34 0.17
C ARG A 172 -2.01 9.69 -0.48
N VAL A 173 -1.15 10.67 -0.21
CA VAL A 173 -1.33 12.05 -0.68
C VAL A 173 -0.70 12.26 -2.06
N TYR A 174 0.51 11.75 -2.26
CA TYR A 174 1.33 12.09 -3.42
C TYR A 174 1.45 10.96 -4.46
N CYS A 175 1.04 9.73 -4.11
CA CYS A 175 1.09 8.56 -4.99
C CYS A 175 -0.16 7.67 -4.88
N PRO A 176 -1.38 8.21 -4.79
CA PRO A 176 -2.59 7.40 -4.56
C PRO A 176 -2.82 6.38 -5.68
N GLU A 177 -2.41 6.69 -6.90
CA GLU A 177 -2.51 5.82 -8.07
C GLU A 177 -1.72 4.51 -7.92
N ILE A 178 -0.59 4.54 -7.22
CA ILE A 178 0.26 3.36 -7.02
C ILE A 178 -0.34 2.42 -5.97
N LEU A 179 -1.02 2.97 -4.96
CA LEU A 179 -1.67 2.18 -3.93
C LEU A 179 -2.91 1.43 -4.43
N MET A 180 -3.47 1.84 -5.59
CA MET A 180 -4.65 1.21 -6.23
C MET A 180 -5.84 1.03 -5.27
N GLY A 181 -6.02 1.95 -4.32
CA GLY A 181 -7.07 1.86 -3.29
C GLY A 181 -6.82 0.82 -2.18
N VAL A 182 -5.74 0.08 -2.25
CA VAL A 182 -5.35 -0.90 -1.24
C VAL A 182 -4.85 -0.19 0.02
N GLN A 183 -5.19 -0.73 1.18
CA GLN A 183 -4.73 -0.21 2.47
C GLN A 183 -3.24 -0.51 2.70
N VAL A 184 -2.63 0.16 3.66
CA VAL A 184 -1.26 -0.12 4.11
C VAL A 184 -1.31 -0.82 5.46
N GLU A 185 -0.32 -1.67 5.74
CA GLU A 185 -0.17 -2.35 7.04
C GLU A 185 -0.31 -1.33 8.19
N GLY A 186 -1.16 -1.63 9.16
CA GLY A 186 -1.53 -0.75 10.27
C GLY A 186 -2.79 0.08 10.05
N GLU A 187 -3.16 0.45 8.83
CA GLU A 187 -4.41 1.19 8.56
C GLU A 187 -5.65 0.32 8.75
N VAL A 188 -5.56 -0.98 8.47
CA VAL A 188 -6.66 -1.93 8.71
C VAL A 188 -6.95 -2.04 10.20
N GLU A 189 -5.91 -2.05 11.04
CA GLU A 189 -6.04 -2.12 12.49
C GLU A 189 -6.67 -0.85 13.06
N ASP A 190 -6.34 0.32 12.50
CA ASP A 190 -6.87 1.61 12.93
C ASP A 190 -8.34 1.78 12.54
N SER A 191 -8.72 1.36 11.33
CA SER A 191 -10.09 1.50 10.83
C SER A 191 -11.11 0.70 11.66
N GLU A 192 -10.69 -0.38 12.31
CA GLU A 192 -11.58 -1.18 13.18
C GLU A 192 -11.76 -0.57 14.57
N ARG A 193 -10.79 0.19 15.06
CA ARG A 193 -10.90 0.88 16.36
C ARG A 193 -11.91 2.01 16.33
N THR A 194 -12.11 2.61 15.16
CA THR A 194 -13.08 3.69 14.96
C THR A 194 -14.50 3.19 14.70
N GLN A 195 -14.71 1.89 14.46
CA GLN A 195 -16.07 1.35 14.38
C GLN A 195 -16.68 1.31 15.79
N PRO A 196 -17.83 1.97 16.02
CA PRO A 196 -18.54 1.81 17.27
C PRO A 196 -18.83 0.31 17.47
N LYS A 197 -18.51 -0.22 18.66
CA LYS A 197 -18.91 -1.58 19.02
C LYS A 197 -20.37 -1.74 18.64
N LYS A 198 -20.70 -2.71 17.76
CA LYS A 198 -22.10 -3.02 17.44
C LYS A 198 -22.85 -3.06 18.76
N ALA A 199 -23.86 -2.20 18.90
CA ALA A 199 -24.75 -2.29 20.04
C ALA A 199 -25.26 -3.75 20.13
N PRO A 200 -25.37 -4.34 21.33
CA PRO A 200 -25.91 -5.68 21.47
C PRO A 200 -27.26 -5.70 20.77
N ASP A 201 -27.46 -6.69 19.92
CA ASP A 201 -28.71 -6.87 19.18
C ASP A 201 -29.84 -6.99 20.20
N PRO A 202 -30.78 -6.03 20.29
CA PRO A 202 -31.86 -6.07 21.28
C PRO A 202 -32.82 -7.26 21.07
N PHE A 203 -32.70 -7.95 19.92
CA PHE A 203 -33.51 -9.16 19.63
C PHE A 203 -32.73 -10.46 19.80
N ASN A 204 -31.46 -10.44 20.19
CA ASN A 204 -30.71 -11.64 20.53
C ASN A 204 -30.96 -12.01 22.00
N ASN A 205 -32.22 -12.35 22.31
CA ASN A 205 -32.66 -12.86 23.59
C ASN A 205 -32.36 -14.36 23.67
N SER A 206 -31.12 -14.72 23.97
CA SER A 206 -30.75 -16.09 24.33
C SER A 206 -31.18 -16.47 25.78
N ASN A 207 -31.99 -15.64 26.42
CA ASN A 207 -32.58 -15.86 27.76
C ASN A 207 -34.10 -15.93 27.65
N ILE A 208 -34.62 -16.83 26.85
CA ILE A 208 -36.00 -17.32 27.05
C ILE A 208 -35.90 -18.44 28.09
N GLU A 209 -35.98 -18.06 29.34
CA GLU A 209 -36.30 -19.04 30.40
C GLU A 209 -37.64 -19.68 30.07
N GLU A 210 -37.65 -21.00 29.89
CA GLU A 210 -38.86 -21.79 29.73
C GLU A 210 -39.78 -21.53 30.93
N TYR A 211 -40.86 -20.81 30.71
CA TYR A 211 -41.98 -20.84 31.64
C TYR A 211 -42.62 -22.24 31.56
N LYS A 212 -42.25 -23.11 32.52
CA LYS A 212 -43.01 -24.33 32.79
C LYS A 212 -44.34 -23.92 33.42
N VAL A 213 -45.42 -24.22 32.71
CA VAL A 213 -46.79 -24.25 33.25
C VAL A 213 -47.03 -25.62 33.90
#